data_c1ea1639253bf1527bdc13a0397f6f66
#
_entry.id   c1ea1639253bf1527bdc13a0397f6f66
#
_cell.length_a   1.000
_cell.length_b   1.000
_cell.length_c   1.000
_cell.angle_alpha   90.00
_cell.angle_beta   90.00
_cell.angle_gamma   90.00
#
_symmetry.space_group_name_H-M   'P 1'
#
loop_
_entity.id
_entity.type
_entity.pdbx_description
1 polymer ?
#
loop_
_entity_poly.entity_id
_entity_poly.type
_entity_poly.pdbx_seq_one_letter_code
_entity_poly.pdbx_strand_id
1 'polypeptide(L)'
;PEKETGNDVLYTSELAIGYDHPLSVVSLDLKRGEKLGILGGNGLGKSTFLKTIVGKIPALSGEYRFGTNVQIGYFDQQMAMYTSNKTVLDDFWDEYPNLTETEARNALGAFLFSGDDVFKNVNMLSGGEKVRLALCKILKTRPNVLVLDEPTNHMDIVGKETLESMLKDYKGTL
;
A
#
# COMPACT_ATOMS: atom_id res chain seq x y z
N PRO A 1 2.91 -10.36 -8.51
CA PRO A 1 2.64 -11.23 -7.35
C PRO A 1 3.29 -12.60 -7.52
N GLU A 2 3.58 -13.24 -6.40
CA GLU A 2 4.17 -14.59 -6.40
C GLU A 2 3.12 -15.67 -6.59
N LYS A 3 1.92 -15.39 -6.12
CA LYS A 3 0.75 -16.27 -6.29
C LYS A 3 -0.40 -15.48 -6.89
N GLU A 4 -1.22 -16.15 -7.67
CA GLU A 4 -2.46 -15.57 -8.18
C GLU A 4 -3.62 -15.86 -7.21
N THR A 5 -4.53 -14.89 -7.09
CA THR A 5 -5.81 -15.09 -6.39
C THR A 5 -6.76 -15.94 -7.24
N GLY A 6 -7.86 -16.42 -6.64
CA GLY A 6 -9.02 -16.83 -7.41
C GLY A 6 -9.64 -15.65 -8.17
N ASN A 7 -10.70 -15.90 -8.94
CA ASN A 7 -11.39 -14.87 -9.72
C ASN A 7 -12.05 -13.80 -8.84
N ASP A 8 -12.63 -14.23 -7.70
CA ASP A 8 -13.24 -13.32 -6.74
C ASP A 8 -12.17 -12.88 -5.74
N VAL A 9 -11.96 -11.58 -5.61
CA VAL A 9 -10.93 -11.02 -4.75
C VAL A 9 -11.54 -10.40 -3.50
N LEU A 10 -12.48 -9.49 -3.64
CA LEU A 10 -13.17 -8.83 -2.54
C LEU A 10 -14.65 -8.72 -2.85
N TYR A 11 -15.46 -9.20 -1.93
CA TYR A 11 -16.92 -9.05 -1.96
C TYR A 11 -17.37 -8.33 -0.69
N THR A 12 -18.22 -7.31 -0.85
CA THR A 12 -18.89 -6.65 0.26
C THR A 12 -20.39 -6.61 -0.01
N SER A 13 -21.20 -6.79 1.01
CA SER A 13 -22.66 -6.72 0.93
C SER A 13 -23.19 -5.85 2.05
N GLU A 14 -23.79 -4.73 1.68
CA GLU A 14 -24.37 -3.75 2.60
C GLU A 14 -23.44 -3.46 3.78
N LEU A 15 -22.13 -3.36 3.51
CA LEU A 15 -21.11 -3.13 4.50
C LEU A 15 -21.22 -1.70 5.01
N ALA A 16 -21.67 -1.54 6.24
CA ALA A 16 -21.70 -0.26 6.94
C ALA A 16 -20.37 -0.01 7.61
N ILE A 17 -19.74 1.09 7.28
CA ILE A 17 -18.46 1.52 7.81
C ILE A 17 -18.60 2.79 8.62
N GLY A 18 -17.79 2.94 9.64
CA GLY A 18 -17.80 4.10 10.54
C GLY A 18 -17.24 3.72 11.90
N TYR A 19 -17.34 4.65 12.85
CA TYR A 19 -16.94 4.43 14.24
C TYR A 19 -18.17 4.30 15.13
N ASP A 20 -18.74 5.41 15.58
CA ASP A 20 -19.92 5.41 16.45
C ASP A 20 -21.23 5.34 15.66
N HIS A 21 -21.20 5.76 14.40
CA HIS A 21 -22.35 5.74 13.49
C HIS A 21 -21.89 5.55 12.04
N PRO A 22 -22.77 5.07 11.16
CA PRO A 22 -22.40 4.80 9.77
C PRO A 22 -21.99 6.07 9.03
N LEU A 23 -20.83 6.02 8.36
CA LEU A 23 -20.38 7.02 7.41
C LEU A 23 -20.84 6.69 5.99
N SER A 24 -20.89 5.42 5.67
CA SER A 24 -21.29 4.93 4.35
C SER A 24 -21.66 3.45 4.41
N VAL A 25 -22.37 3.01 3.37
CA VAL A 25 -22.68 1.59 3.13
C VAL A 25 -22.14 1.22 1.76
N VAL A 26 -21.39 0.13 1.68
CA VAL A 26 -20.68 -0.27 0.46
C VAL A 26 -21.07 -1.67 0.05
N SER A 27 -21.46 -1.82 -1.22
CA SER A 27 -21.64 -3.13 -1.87
C SER A 27 -20.71 -3.19 -3.08
N LEU A 28 -19.80 -4.16 -3.10
CA LEU A 28 -18.73 -4.25 -4.07
C LEU A 28 -18.44 -5.71 -4.40
N ASP A 29 -18.11 -5.97 -5.65
CA ASP A 29 -17.62 -7.25 -6.13
C ASP A 29 -16.39 -7.02 -7.02
N LEU A 30 -15.21 -7.18 -6.43
CA LEU A 30 -13.93 -6.92 -7.08
C LEU A 30 -13.32 -8.23 -7.58
N LYS A 31 -13.02 -8.28 -8.86
CA LYS A 31 -12.44 -9.43 -9.53
C LYS A 31 -10.92 -9.31 -9.66
N ARG A 32 -10.27 -10.45 -9.90
CA ARG A 32 -8.84 -10.52 -10.10
C ARG A 32 -8.37 -9.59 -11.22
N GLY A 33 -7.32 -8.83 -10.93
CA GLY A 33 -6.69 -7.94 -11.90
C GLY A 33 -7.38 -6.60 -12.08
N GLU A 34 -8.54 -6.38 -11.49
CA GLU A 34 -9.21 -5.09 -11.54
C GLU A 34 -8.45 -4.04 -10.71
N LYS A 35 -8.50 -2.81 -11.19
CA LYS A 35 -7.93 -1.66 -10.49
C LYS A 35 -9.06 -0.69 -10.16
N LEU A 36 -9.38 -0.60 -8.88
CA LEU A 36 -10.47 0.22 -8.37
C LEU A 36 -9.91 1.50 -7.75
N GLY A 37 -10.35 2.65 -8.24
CA GLY A 37 -10.11 3.94 -7.62
C GLY A 37 -11.30 4.38 -6.79
N ILE A 38 -11.05 4.84 -5.56
CA ILE A 38 -12.08 5.38 -4.67
C ILE A 38 -11.89 6.89 -4.58
N LEU A 39 -12.87 7.63 -5.06
CA LEU A 39 -12.85 9.08 -5.11
C LEU A 39 -13.86 9.68 -4.14
N GLY A 40 -13.56 10.88 -3.65
CA GLY A 40 -14.45 11.64 -2.78
C GLY A 40 -13.68 12.64 -1.93
N GLY A 41 -14.41 13.53 -1.30
CA GLY A 41 -13.85 14.50 -0.36
C GLY A 41 -13.34 13.85 0.93
N ASN A 42 -12.59 14.60 1.71
CA ASN A 42 -12.15 14.18 3.03
C ASN A 42 -13.37 13.98 3.95
N GLY A 43 -13.32 12.97 4.81
CA GLY A 43 -14.39 12.67 5.76
C GLY A 43 -15.55 11.86 5.21
N LEU A 44 -15.49 11.41 3.95
CA LEU A 44 -16.54 10.58 3.34
C LEU A 44 -16.34 9.07 3.57
N GLY A 45 -15.36 8.68 4.36
CA GLY A 45 -15.18 7.30 4.76
C GLY A 45 -14.24 6.46 3.89
N LYS A 46 -13.48 7.06 2.97
CA LYS A 46 -12.52 6.32 2.12
C LYS A 46 -11.50 5.54 2.93
N SER A 47 -10.76 6.22 3.80
CA SER A 47 -9.78 5.58 4.69
C SER A 47 -10.44 4.61 5.65
N THR A 48 -11.63 4.93 6.14
CA THR A 48 -12.42 4.06 7.02
C THR A 48 -12.79 2.76 6.33
N PHE A 49 -13.23 2.83 5.06
CA PHE A 49 -13.50 1.64 4.25
C PHE A 49 -12.26 0.77 4.10
N LEU A 50 -11.13 1.35 3.70
CA LEU A 50 -9.88 0.62 3.51
C LEU A 50 -9.40 -0.03 4.81
N LYS A 51 -9.44 0.68 5.93
CA LYS A 51 -9.10 0.15 7.25
C LYS A 51 -10.03 -0.98 7.70
N THR A 52 -11.30 -0.89 7.35
CA THR A 52 -12.28 -1.94 7.67
C THR A 52 -11.97 -3.23 6.94
N ILE A 53 -11.75 -3.18 5.62
CA ILE A 53 -11.49 -4.39 4.84
C ILE A 53 -10.15 -5.04 5.17
N VAL A 54 -9.14 -4.28 5.60
CA VAL A 54 -7.86 -4.86 6.04
C VAL A 54 -7.87 -5.27 7.52
N GLY A 55 -9.01 -5.14 8.20
CA GLY A 55 -9.20 -5.64 9.56
C GLY A 55 -8.67 -4.73 10.67
N LYS A 56 -8.33 -3.49 10.38
CA LYS A 56 -7.84 -2.52 11.38
C LYS A 56 -8.95 -1.94 12.24
N ILE A 57 -10.14 -1.82 11.69
CA ILE A 57 -11.35 -1.40 12.42
C ILE A 57 -12.50 -2.34 12.07
N PRO A 58 -13.44 -2.56 13.00
CA PRO A 58 -14.58 -3.44 12.75
C PRO A 58 -15.61 -2.77 11.82
N ALA A 59 -16.32 -3.58 11.03
CA ALA A 59 -17.52 -3.16 10.34
C ALA A 59 -18.64 -2.92 11.35
N LEU A 60 -19.51 -1.93 11.09
CA LEU A 60 -20.69 -1.67 11.93
C LEU A 60 -21.79 -2.69 11.66
N SER A 61 -22.00 -3.06 10.40
CA SER A 61 -22.93 -4.10 9.98
C SER A 61 -22.61 -4.54 8.54
N GLY A 62 -23.36 -5.52 8.04
CA GLY A 62 -23.08 -6.08 6.74
C GLY A 62 -21.92 -7.06 6.77
N GLU A 63 -21.45 -7.46 5.62
CA GLU A 63 -20.35 -8.42 5.50
C GLU A 63 -19.34 -8.04 4.42
N TYR A 64 -18.11 -8.50 4.62
CA TYR A 64 -17.09 -8.52 3.59
C TYR A 64 -16.28 -9.80 3.66
N ARG A 65 -15.77 -10.22 2.53
CA ARG A 65 -14.88 -11.38 2.45
C ARG A 65 -13.89 -11.23 1.33
N PHE A 66 -12.71 -11.77 1.55
CA PHE A 66 -11.70 -11.96 0.52
C PHE A 66 -11.81 -13.35 -0.09
N GLY A 67 -11.44 -13.47 -1.35
CA GLY A 67 -11.37 -14.75 -2.05
C GLY A 67 -10.16 -15.58 -1.63
N THR A 68 -9.91 -16.65 -2.39
CA THR A 68 -8.81 -17.58 -2.11
C THR A 68 -7.44 -16.98 -2.44
N ASN A 69 -6.42 -17.40 -1.69
CA ASN A 69 -5.00 -17.03 -1.88
C ASN A 69 -4.71 -15.53 -1.85
N VAL A 70 -5.57 -14.72 -1.25
CA VAL A 70 -5.37 -13.27 -1.16
C VAL A 70 -4.22 -12.95 -0.20
N GLN A 71 -3.24 -12.20 -0.70
CA GLN A 71 -2.12 -11.66 0.08
C GLN A 71 -2.13 -10.14 -0.11
N ILE A 72 -2.43 -9.42 0.96
CA ILE A 72 -2.64 -7.97 0.92
C ILE A 72 -1.35 -7.25 1.29
N GLY A 73 -0.96 -6.29 0.43
CA GLY A 73 -0.06 -5.22 0.79
C GLY A 73 -0.88 -3.97 1.10
N TYR A 74 -0.72 -3.41 2.28
CA TYR A 74 -1.47 -2.26 2.72
C TYR A 74 -0.55 -1.07 2.98
N PHE A 75 -0.88 0.07 2.39
CA PHE A 75 -0.24 1.34 2.62
C PHE A 75 -1.24 2.33 3.20
N ASP A 76 -0.87 2.99 4.30
CA ASP A 76 -1.63 4.10 4.84
C ASP A 76 -0.77 5.36 4.99
N GLN A 77 -1.41 6.51 5.16
CA GLN A 77 -0.74 7.81 5.22
C GLN A 77 0.25 7.94 6.37
N GLN A 78 0.06 7.22 7.46
CA GLN A 78 0.98 7.26 8.61
C GLN A 78 2.38 6.75 8.25
N MET A 79 2.50 5.93 7.22
CA MET A 79 3.79 5.46 6.73
C MET A 79 4.66 6.58 6.16
N ALA A 80 4.06 7.68 5.70
CA ALA A 80 4.78 8.90 5.31
C ALA A 80 5.36 9.67 6.50
N MET A 81 4.92 9.35 7.72
CA MET A 81 5.37 9.95 8.98
C MET A 81 6.44 9.11 9.69
N TYR A 82 6.79 7.96 9.11
CA TYR A 82 7.75 7.03 9.70
C TYR A 82 9.11 7.69 9.90
N THR A 83 9.71 7.44 11.05
CA THR A 83 11.04 7.94 11.41
C THR A 83 11.94 6.80 11.88
N SER A 84 13.24 6.89 11.56
CA SER A 84 14.26 5.97 12.02
C SER A 84 15.62 6.68 11.95
N ASN A 85 16.52 6.32 12.85
CA ASN A 85 17.91 6.81 12.83
C ASN A 85 18.80 5.97 11.88
N LYS A 86 18.25 4.92 11.28
CA LYS A 86 18.99 4.09 10.34
C LYS A 86 19.10 4.76 8.98
N THR A 87 20.08 4.34 8.18
CA THR A 87 20.11 4.68 6.76
C THR A 87 18.96 3.98 6.04
N VAL A 88 18.59 4.47 4.86
CA VAL A 88 17.59 3.83 4.00
C VAL A 88 17.95 2.37 3.73
N LEU A 89 19.24 2.11 3.42
CA LEU A 89 19.72 0.76 3.17
C LEU A 89 19.56 -0.15 4.40
N ASP A 90 20.01 0.28 5.55
CA ASP A 90 19.95 -0.52 6.78
C ASP A 90 18.50 -0.76 7.21
N ASP A 91 17.65 0.27 7.12
CA ASP A 91 16.25 0.18 7.47
C ASP A 91 15.50 -0.84 6.58
N PHE A 92 15.76 -0.83 5.28
CA PHE A 92 15.19 -1.80 4.36
C PHE A 92 15.79 -3.20 4.56
N TRP A 93 17.11 -3.29 4.66
CA TRP A 93 17.83 -4.57 4.76
C TRP A 93 17.54 -5.32 6.05
N ASP A 94 17.33 -4.60 7.16
CA ASP A 94 16.96 -5.22 8.44
C ASP A 94 15.61 -5.94 8.38
N GLU A 95 14.67 -5.47 7.55
CA GLU A 95 13.39 -6.15 7.32
C GLU A 95 13.54 -7.37 6.38
N TYR A 96 14.56 -7.37 5.54
CA TYR A 96 14.84 -8.43 4.56
C TYR A 96 16.27 -8.92 4.66
N PRO A 97 16.67 -9.51 5.81
CA PRO A 97 18.06 -9.82 6.07
C PRO A 97 18.66 -10.92 5.19
N ASN A 98 17.82 -11.68 4.49
CA ASN A 98 18.25 -12.73 3.57
C ASN A 98 18.70 -12.21 2.20
N LEU A 99 18.48 -10.93 1.92
CA LEU A 99 18.96 -10.31 0.69
C LEU A 99 20.45 -10.03 0.78
N THR A 100 21.13 -10.13 -0.36
CA THR A 100 22.48 -9.56 -0.49
C THR A 100 22.38 -8.03 -0.54
N GLU A 101 23.50 -7.34 -0.29
CA GLU A 101 23.56 -5.89 -0.43
C GLU A 101 23.13 -5.44 -1.83
N THR A 102 23.60 -6.13 -2.86
CA THR A 102 23.25 -5.84 -4.26
C THR A 102 21.74 -5.97 -4.50
N GLU A 103 21.13 -7.02 -4.00
CA GLU A 103 19.67 -7.23 -4.11
C GLU A 103 18.88 -6.14 -3.38
N ALA A 104 19.31 -5.77 -2.17
CA ALA A 104 18.70 -4.68 -1.41
C ALA A 104 18.81 -3.34 -2.14
N ARG A 105 20.00 -3.03 -2.67
CA ARG A 105 20.24 -1.80 -3.43
C ARG A 105 19.46 -1.77 -4.74
N ASN A 106 19.32 -2.89 -5.43
CA ASN A 106 18.51 -2.98 -6.64
C ASN A 106 17.01 -2.77 -6.36
N ALA A 107 16.50 -3.34 -5.28
CA ALA A 107 15.12 -3.11 -4.86
C ALA A 107 14.86 -1.62 -4.55
N LEU A 108 15.75 -0.99 -3.80
CA LEU A 108 15.67 0.44 -3.48
C LEU A 108 15.84 1.32 -4.72
N GLY A 109 16.70 0.94 -5.65
CA GLY A 109 16.90 1.65 -6.92
C GLY A 109 15.65 1.71 -7.78
N ALA A 110 14.85 0.67 -7.78
CA ALA A 110 13.55 0.66 -8.47
C ALA A 110 12.59 1.71 -7.91
N PHE A 111 12.79 2.16 -6.67
CA PHE A 111 12.03 3.21 -6.00
C PHE A 111 12.79 4.54 -5.94
N LEU A 112 13.74 4.76 -6.84
CA LEU A 112 14.53 5.97 -6.99
C LEU A 112 15.52 6.25 -5.85
N PHE A 113 15.88 5.26 -5.06
CA PHE A 113 17.01 5.33 -4.12
C PHE A 113 18.25 4.72 -4.77
N SER A 114 19.04 5.53 -5.42
CA SER A 114 20.23 5.09 -6.17
C SER A 114 21.49 5.78 -5.68
N GLY A 115 22.65 5.16 -5.92
CA GLY A 115 23.94 5.70 -5.53
C GLY A 115 23.99 5.94 -4.02
N ASP A 116 24.34 7.17 -3.63
CA ASP A 116 24.47 7.57 -2.23
C ASP A 116 23.14 7.81 -1.52
N ASP A 117 22.03 7.81 -2.24
CA ASP A 117 20.69 7.99 -1.64
C ASP A 117 20.38 6.94 -0.58
N VAL A 118 20.90 5.71 -0.76
CA VAL A 118 20.69 4.61 0.19
C VAL A 118 21.37 4.85 1.54
N PHE A 119 22.32 5.76 1.61
CA PHE A 119 23.04 6.12 2.85
C PHE A 119 22.43 7.31 3.58
N LYS A 120 21.39 7.94 3.01
CA LYS A 120 20.63 8.96 3.74
C LYS A 120 19.95 8.36 4.96
N ASN A 121 19.91 9.12 6.04
CA ASN A 121 19.16 8.73 7.22
C ASN A 121 17.65 8.87 6.93
N VAL A 122 16.86 7.89 7.37
CA VAL A 122 15.40 7.91 7.15
C VAL A 122 14.76 9.19 7.67
N ASN A 123 15.24 9.73 8.80
CA ASN A 123 14.75 11.00 9.36
C ASN A 123 14.97 12.20 8.43
N MET A 124 15.90 12.12 7.50
CA MET A 124 16.23 13.18 6.55
C MET A 124 15.41 13.10 5.27
N LEU A 125 14.59 12.07 5.11
CA LEU A 125 13.77 11.89 3.92
C LEU A 125 12.58 12.85 3.92
N SER A 126 12.21 13.32 2.73
CA SER A 126 10.93 14.02 2.51
C SER A 126 9.75 13.06 2.70
N GLY A 127 8.54 13.59 2.82
CA GLY A 127 7.32 12.78 2.88
C GLY A 127 7.19 11.85 1.69
N GLY A 128 7.43 12.34 0.46
CA GLY A 128 7.40 11.53 -0.75
C GLY A 128 8.45 10.43 -0.79
N GLU A 129 9.66 10.71 -0.32
CA GLU A 129 10.72 9.71 -0.20
C GLU A 129 10.35 8.62 0.82
N LYS A 130 9.75 8.98 1.95
CA LYS A 130 9.24 8.02 2.94
C LYS A 130 8.15 7.12 2.37
N VAL A 131 7.23 7.67 1.57
CA VAL A 131 6.21 6.90 0.85
C VAL A 131 6.85 5.90 -0.10
N ARG A 132 7.85 6.31 -0.87
CA ARG A 132 8.58 5.40 -1.77
C ARG A 132 9.28 4.27 -1.01
N LEU A 133 9.89 4.57 0.12
CA LEU A 133 10.51 3.54 0.97
C LEU A 133 9.47 2.54 1.50
N ALA A 134 8.34 3.02 1.99
CA ALA A 134 7.25 2.17 2.48
C ALA A 134 6.71 1.27 1.37
N LEU A 135 6.50 1.81 0.16
CA LEU A 135 6.04 1.04 -1.00
C LEU A 135 7.07 -0.01 -1.43
N CYS A 136 8.35 0.33 -1.39
CA CYS A 136 9.43 -0.63 -1.65
C CYS A 136 9.33 -1.85 -0.71
N LYS A 137 9.16 -1.59 0.58
CA LYS A 137 9.00 -2.64 1.59
C LYS A 137 7.76 -3.50 1.34
N ILE A 138 6.62 -2.87 1.06
CA ILE A 138 5.35 -3.56 0.80
C ILE A 138 5.45 -4.45 -0.44
N LEU A 139 5.96 -3.91 -1.54
CA LEU A 139 6.05 -4.64 -2.81
C LEU A 139 7.11 -5.75 -2.79
N LYS A 140 8.06 -5.69 -1.88
CA LYS A 140 9.03 -6.77 -1.68
C LYS A 140 8.37 -8.06 -1.20
N THR A 141 7.27 -7.97 -0.47
CA THR A 141 6.48 -9.13 -0.04
C THR A 141 5.69 -9.78 -1.18
N ARG A 142 5.69 -9.17 -2.36
CA ARG A 142 4.98 -9.64 -3.57
C ARG A 142 3.48 -9.89 -3.35
N PRO A 143 2.73 -8.91 -2.80
CA PRO A 143 1.31 -9.07 -2.60
C PRO A 143 0.57 -9.22 -3.93
N ASN A 144 -0.54 -9.94 -3.92
CA ASN A 144 -1.42 -10.04 -5.10
C ASN A 144 -2.61 -9.08 -5.02
N VAL A 145 -2.80 -8.43 -3.89
CA VAL A 145 -3.77 -7.35 -3.69
C VAL A 145 -3.06 -6.18 -3.02
N LEU A 146 -3.14 -5.01 -3.63
CA LEU A 146 -2.65 -3.76 -3.04
C LEU A 146 -3.81 -2.89 -2.61
N VAL A 147 -3.75 -2.42 -1.37
CA VAL A 147 -4.67 -1.44 -0.80
C VAL A 147 -3.86 -0.19 -0.47
N LEU A 148 -4.09 0.89 -1.20
CA LEU A 148 -3.35 2.12 -1.07
C LEU A 148 -4.28 3.26 -0.63
N ASP A 149 -3.98 3.87 0.51
CA ASP A 149 -4.72 4.99 1.05
C ASP A 149 -3.96 6.29 0.80
N GLU A 150 -4.38 7.04 -0.23
CA GLU A 150 -3.80 8.33 -0.66
C GLU A 150 -2.27 8.32 -0.79
N PRO A 151 -1.69 7.40 -1.58
CA PRO A 151 -0.23 7.23 -1.64
C PRO A 151 0.50 8.43 -2.25
N THR A 152 -0.20 9.30 -2.97
CA THR A 152 0.41 10.44 -3.68
C THR A 152 0.42 11.74 -2.88
N ASN A 153 -0.18 11.79 -1.70
CA ASN A 153 -0.39 13.03 -0.93
C ASN A 153 0.90 13.81 -0.63
N HIS A 154 2.02 13.13 -0.46
CA HIS A 154 3.30 13.75 -0.09
C HIS A 154 4.33 13.66 -1.23
N MET A 155 3.90 13.28 -2.43
CA MET A 155 4.80 13.09 -3.56
C MET A 155 4.91 14.33 -4.43
N ASP A 156 6.10 14.56 -4.96
CA ASP A 156 6.33 15.47 -6.07
C ASP A 156 5.88 14.83 -7.42
N ILE A 157 6.03 15.58 -8.52
CA ILE A 157 5.61 15.12 -9.85
C ILE A 157 6.36 13.84 -10.25
N VAL A 158 7.67 13.79 -10.04
CA VAL A 158 8.50 12.64 -10.41
C VAL A 158 8.10 11.40 -9.61
N GLY A 159 7.86 11.56 -8.31
CA GLY A 159 7.38 10.48 -7.46
C GLY A 159 6.03 9.94 -7.89
N LYS A 160 5.09 10.83 -8.24
CA LYS A 160 3.76 10.45 -8.75
C LYS A 160 3.85 9.67 -10.06
N GLU A 161 4.64 10.14 -11.02
CA GLU A 161 4.84 9.47 -12.30
C GLU A 161 5.46 8.10 -12.13
N THR A 162 6.44 7.97 -11.24
CA THR A 162 7.07 6.69 -10.91
C THR A 162 6.05 5.71 -10.31
N LEU A 163 5.25 6.15 -9.35
CA LEU A 163 4.21 5.33 -8.75
C LEU A 163 3.16 4.90 -9.77
N GLU A 164 2.69 5.82 -10.61
CA GLU A 164 1.74 5.51 -11.67
C GLU A 164 2.26 4.46 -12.64
N SER A 165 3.53 4.57 -13.07
CA SER A 165 4.16 3.59 -13.93
C SER A 165 4.20 2.21 -13.27
N MET A 166 4.59 2.15 -12.01
CA MET A 166 4.64 0.89 -11.27
C MET A 166 3.26 0.25 -11.10
N LEU A 167 2.22 1.06 -10.82
CA LEU A 167 0.86 0.57 -10.68
C LEU A 167 0.27 0.08 -12.00
N LYS A 168 0.65 0.69 -13.13
CA LYS A 168 0.28 0.20 -14.46
C LYS A 168 0.86 -1.19 -14.73
N ASP A 169 2.08 -1.42 -14.31
CA ASP A 169 2.79 -2.69 -14.54
C ASP A 169 2.46 -3.75 -13.49
N TYR A 170 1.82 -3.36 -12.40
CA TYR A 170 1.42 -4.27 -11.35
C TYR A 170 0.36 -5.26 -11.85
N LYS A 171 0.65 -6.55 -11.74
CA LYS A 171 -0.19 -7.65 -12.26
C LYS A 171 -1.26 -8.13 -11.28
N GLY A 172 -1.29 -7.62 -10.07
CA GLY A 172 -2.29 -7.97 -9.07
C GLY A 172 -3.54 -7.06 -9.13
N THR A 173 -4.39 -7.24 -8.14
CA THR A 173 -5.58 -6.42 -7.91
C THR A 173 -5.22 -5.20 -7.07
N LEU A 174 -5.77 -4.05 -7.40
CA LEU A 174 -5.47 -2.77 -6.76
C LEU A 174 -6.75 -2.07 -6.32
#